data_53f89cc3b52f16b98ec1e40fe7cf51aa
#
_entry.id   53f89cc3b52f16b98ec1e40fe7cf51aa
#
_cell.length_a   1.000
_cell.length_b   1.000
_cell.length_c   1.000
_cell.angle_alpha   90.00
_cell.angle_beta   90.00
_cell.angle_gamma   90.00
#
_symmetry.space_group_name_H-M   'P 1'
#
loop_
_entity.id
_entity.type
_entity.pdbx_description
1 polymer ?
#
loop_
_entity_poly.entity_id
_entity_poly.type
_entity_poly.pdbx_seq_one_letter_code
_entity_poly.pdbx_strand_id
1 'polypeptide(L)'
;MKLVTFSQNGLTKVGALLNEEIVDLSALVKDEPWNLIRLIENAESLKFARELLNNPKQTIKLDEVVLEAPVLRPRKFLGLGMNYKKHVEELKDKGFQTSDYQVWFNKQVTCVNGPFSPIEKPRVSDALD
;
A
#
# COMPACT_ATOMS: atom_id res chain seq x y z
N MET A 1 -4.30 -14.44 0.64
CA MET A 1 -3.05 -14.04 -0.05
C MET A 1 -2.78 -12.58 0.30
N LYS A 2 -1.59 -12.27 0.82
CA LYS A 2 -1.14 -10.91 1.13
C LYS A 2 -0.19 -10.47 0.02
N LEU A 3 -0.64 -9.55 -0.82
CA LEU A 3 0.17 -9.01 -1.92
C LEU A 3 1.04 -7.85 -1.42
N VAL A 4 2.25 -7.75 -1.93
CA VAL A 4 3.23 -6.73 -1.58
C VAL A 4 3.88 -6.15 -2.83
N THR A 5 4.30 -4.89 -2.73
CA THR A 5 5.27 -4.27 -3.65
C THR A 5 6.56 -4.10 -2.87
N PHE A 6 7.68 -4.48 -3.44
CA PHE A 6 8.98 -4.43 -2.79
C PHE A 6 10.09 -4.07 -3.77
N SER A 7 11.17 -3.52 -3.25
CA SER A 7 12.39 -3.23 -4.01
C SER A 7 13.53 -4.12 -3.55
N GLN A 8 14.24 -4.69 -4.52
CA GLN A 8 15.44 -5.50 -4.31
C GLN A 8 16.47 -5.17 -5.39
N ASN A 9 17.70 -4.89 -5.01
CA ASN A 9 18.80 -4.55 -5.94
C ASN A 9 18.44 -3.44 -6.94
N GLY A 10 17.71 -2.42 -6.49
CA GLY A 10 17.28 -1.28 -7.31
C GLY A 10 16.10 -1.57 -8.26
N LEU A 11 15.53 -2.75 -8.22
CA LEU A 11 14.36 -3.12 -9.01
C LEU A 11 13.12 -3.22 -8.12
N THR A 12 12.06 -2.54 -8.52
CA THR A 12 10.75 -2.65 -7.85
C THR A 12 9.91 -3.74 -8.50
N LYS A 13 9.32 -4.57 -7.67
CA LYS A 13 8.64 -5.80 -8.05
C LYS A 13 7.36 -6.00 -7.25
N VAL A 14 6.49 -6.88 -7.72
CA VAL A 14 5.33 -7.37 -6.97
C VAL A 14 5.57 -8.79 -6.48
N GLY A 15 4.99 -9.10 -5.32
CA GLY A 15 5.09 -10.40 -4.72
C GLY A 15 3.91 -10.71 -3.80
N ALA A 16 3.98 -11.86 -3.17
CA ALA A 16 3.06 -12.23 -2.11
C ALA A 16 3.82 -12.71 -0.87
N LEU A 17 3.37 -12.27 0.28
CA LEU A 17 3.93 -12.67 1.57
C LEU A 17 3.39 -14.06 1.93
N LEU A 18 4.32 -14.98 2.18
CA LEU A 18 4.08 -16.33 2.68
C LEU A 18 4.91 -16.50 3.95
N ASN A 19 4.26 -16.51 5.11
CA ASN A 19 4.93 -16.42 6.42
C ASN A 19 5.77 -15.13 6.50
N GLU A 20 7.08 -15.21 6.65
CA GLU A 20 8.01 -14.06 6.68
C GLU A 20 8.90 -14.00 5.43
N GLU A 21 8.46 -14.60 4.34
CA GLU A 21 9.17 -14.64 3.07
C GLU A 21 8.27 -14.16 1.93
N ILE A 22 8.86 -13.66 0.87
CA ILE A 22 8.17 -13.17 -0.31
C ILE A 22 8.35 -14.15 -1.46
N VAL A 23 7.25 -14.52 -2.08
CA VAL A 23 7.23 -15.18 -3.38
C VAL A 23 7.16 -14.10 -4.46
N ASP A 24 8.18 -14.04 -5.32
CA ASP A 24 8.23 -13.06 -6.43
C ASP A 24 7.18 -13.43 -7.50
N LEU A 25 6.30 -12.50 -7.79
CA LEU A 25 5.22 -12.64 -8.78
C LEU A 25 5.43 -11.74 -10.01
N SER A 26 6.58 -11.08 -10.12
CA SER A 26 6.86 -10.11 -11.19
C SER A 26 6.74 -10.69 -12.59
N ALA A 27 7.06 -11.97 -12.75
CA ALA A 27 6.91 -12.67 -14.02
C ALA A 27 5.46 -12.76 -14.53
N LEU A 28 4.47 -12.58 -13.65
CA LEU A 28 3.06 -12.52 -14.00
C LEU A 28 2.62 -11.14 -14.52
N VAL A 29 3.50 -10.13 -14.42
CA VAL A 29 3.25 -8.73 -14.83
C VAL A 29 4.42 -8.26 -15.69
N LYS A 30 4.57 -8.88 -16.86
CA LYS A 30 5.77 -8.80 -17.72
C LYS A 30 6.23 -7.39 -18.05
N ASP A 31 5.30 -6.50 -18.41
CA ASP A 31 5.64 -5.15 -18.89
C ASP A 31 5.82 -4.14 -17.75
N GLU A 32 5.20 -4.40 -16.60
CA GLU A 32 5.20 -3.52 -15.43
C GLU A 32 5.37 -4.35 -14.14
N PRO A 33 6.53 -4.95 -13.89
CA PRO A 33 6.77 -5.91 -12.80
C PRO A 33 6.51 -5.35 -11.39
N TRP A 34 6.44 -4.02 -11.26
CA TRP A 34 6.12 -3.27 -10.05
C TRP A 34 4.64 -2.95 -9.88
N ASN A 35 3.80 -3.22 -10.88
CA ASN A 35 2.41 -2.75 -10.91
C ASN A 35 1.45 -3.80 -10.35
N LEU A 36 1.20 -3.71 -9.04
CA LEU A 36 0.29 -4.63 -8.35
C LEU A 36 -1.15 -4.58 -8.91
N ILE A 37 -1.58 -3.45 -9.43
CA ILE A 37 -2.93 -3.31 -10.02
C ILE A 37 -3.07 -4.23 -11.23
N ARG A 38 -2.04 -4.32 -12.08
CA ARG A 38 -2.05 -5.23 -13.24
C ARG A 38 -2.20 -6.69 -12.84
N LEU A 39 -1.57 -7.07 -11.73
CA LEU A 39 -1.76 -8.42 -11.19
C LEU A 39 -3.19 -8.67 -10.74
N ILE A 40 -3.80 -7.68 -10.07
CA ILE A 40 -5.15 -7.80 -9.51
C ILE A 40 -6.22 -7.77 -10.61
N GLU A 41 -6.04 -6.98 -11.66
CA GLU A 41 -6.97 -6.85 -12.79
C GLU A 41 -7.04 -8.14 -13.65
N ASN A 42 -6.04 -9.01 -13.55
CA ASN A 42 -5.96 -10.23 -14.34
C ASN A 42 -6.28 -11.47 -13.49
N ALA A 43 -7.46 -12.04 -13.71
CA ALA A 43 -7.94 -13.22 -12.96
C ALA A 43 -7.03 -14.45 -13.14
N GLU A 44 -6.45 -14.66 -14.31
CA GLU A 44 -5.51 -15.76 -14.56
C GLU A 44 -4.22 -15.55 -13.79
N SER A 45 -3.66 -14.34 -13.80
CA SER A 45 -2.48 -14.00 -12.99
C SER A 45 -2.72 -14.24 -11.50
N LEU A 46 -3.90 -13.89 -10.98
CA LEU A 46 -4.26 -14.18 -9.59
C LEU A 46 -4.39 -15.67 -9.31
N LYS A 47 -4.88 -16.46 -10.26
CA LYS A 47 -4.94 -17.93 -10.15
C LYS A 47 -3.53 -18.50 -10.09
N PHE A 48 -2.66 -18.15 -11.03
CA PHE A 48 -1.27 -18.58 -11.03
C PHE A 48 -0.50 -18.15 -9.78
N ALA A 49 -0.75 -16.93 -9.29
CA ALA A 49 -0.16 -16.48 -8.04
C ALA A 49 -0.52 -17.39 -6.85
N ARG A 50 -1.77 -17.83 -6.75
CA ARG A 50 -2.20 -18.78 -5.72
C ARG A 50 -1.52 -20.16 -5.87
N GLU A 51 -1.38 -20.64 -7.10
CA GLU A 51 -0.68 -21.91 -7.39
C GLU A 51 0.80 -21.84 -7.00
N LEU A 52 1.48 -20.73 -7.31
CA LEU A 52 2.87 -20.50 -6.91
C LEU A 52 3.04 -20.45 -5.38
N LEU A 53 2.07 -19.88 -4.66
CA LEU A 53 2.11 -19.83 -3.19
C LEU A 53 1.92 -21.20 -2.54
N ASN A 54 1.21 -22.13 -3.18
CA ASN A 54 1.02 -23.48 -2.66
C ASN A 54 2.30 -24.32 -2.78
N ASN A 55 3.16 -24.01 -3.75
CA ASN A 55 4.42 -24.71 -3.94
C ASN A 55 5.51 -23.76 -4.49
N PRO A 56 6.01 -22.84 -3.66
CA PRO A 56 6.99 -21.85 -4.08
C PRO A 56 8.31 -22.52 -4.40
N LYS A 57 8.86 -22.25 -5.59
CA LYS A 57 10.19 -22.76 -6.00
C LYS A 57 11.32 -22.00 -5.32
N GLN A 58 11.11 -20.72 -5.08
CA GLN A 58 12.06 -19.80 -4.44
C GLN A 58 11.31 -18.75 -3.63
N THR A 59 11.88 -18.37 -2.52
CA THR A 59 11.39 -17.31 -1.66
C THR A 59 12.52 -16.32 -1.38
N ILE A 60 12.15 -15.09 -1.04
CA ILE A 60 13.07 -14.00 -0.68
C ILE A 60 12.73 -13.63 0.76
N LYS A 61 13.73 -13.54 1.61
CA LYS A 61 13.51 -13.12 3.00
C LYS A 61 13.08 -11.65 3.06
N LEU A 62 12.24 -11.36 4.03
CA LEU A 62 11.69 -10.00 4.18
C LEU A 62 12.78 -8.97 4.54
N ASP A 63 13.84 -9.39 5.21
CA ASP A 63 15.00 -8.55 5.56
C ASP A 63 15.97 -8.28 4.38
N GLU A 64 15.80 -8.98 3.25
CA GLU A 64 16.58 -8.77 2.03
C GLU A 64 15.96 -7.75 1.06
N VAL A 65 14.82 -7.16 1.42
CA VAL A 65 14.05 -6.26 0.57
C VAL A 65 13.62 -5.01 1.31
N VAL A 66 13.23 -3.99 0.55
CA VAL A 66 12.52 -2.81 1.06
C VAL A 66 11.06 -2.93 0.65
N LEU A 67 10.16 -2.98 1.62
CA LEU A 67 8.73 -2.93 1.34
C LEU A 67 8.33 -1.53 0.90
N GLU A 68 7.63 -1.47 -0.20
CA GLU A 68 7.08 -0.24 -0.78
C GLU A 68 5.59 -0.10 -0.45
N ALA A 69 5.01 1.06 -0.78
CA ALA A 69 3.56 1.16 -0.77
C ALA A 69 2.95 0.11 -1.71
N PRO A 70 1.89 -0.60 -1.30
CA PRO A 70 1.30 -1.67 -2.12
C PRO A 70 0.92 -1.19 -3.52
N VAL A 71 0.40 0.03 -3.64
CA VAL A 71 0.08 0.68 -4.90
C VAL A 71 0.88 1.98 -5.00
N LEU A 72 1.95 1.97 -5.78
CA LEU A 72 2.87 3.10 -5.90
C LEU A 72 2.26 4.32 -6.61
N ARG A 73 1.38 4.09 -7.58
CA ARG A 73 0.76 5.14 -8.40
C ARG A 73 -0.75 4.92 -8.49
N PRO A 74 -1.49 5.16 -7.40
CA PRO A 74 -2.94 5.03 -7.43
C PRO A 74 -3.54 6.11 -8.32
N ARG A 75 -4.60 5.78 -9.06
CA ARG A 75 -5.36 6.77 -9.85
C ARG A 75 -6.14 7.72 -8.94
N LYS A 76 -6.52 7.26 -7.76
CA LYS A 76 -7.24 8.02 -6.74
C LYS A 76 -6.67 7.67 -5.38
N PHE A 77 -6.54 8.67 -4.52
CA PHE A 77 -6.17 8.49 -3.13
C PHE A 77 -7.15 9.28 -2.27
N LEU A 78 -8.12 8.58 -1.72
CA LEU A 78 -9.23 9.18 -0.98
C LEU A 78 -9.11 8.85 0.50
N GLY A 79 -9.45 9.81 1.33
CA GLY A 79 -9.62 9.63 2.76
C GLY A 79 -11.08 9.81 3.16
N LEU A 80 -11.49 9.13 4.22
CA LEU A 80 -12.78 9.29 4.85
C LEU A 80 -12.58 10.01 6.18
N GLY A 81 -13.07 11.23 6.27
CA GLY A 81 -13.00 12.06 7.47
C GLY A 81 -13.94 11.53 8.56
N MET A 82 -13.60 11.81 9.81
CA MET A 82 -14.41 11.45 10.97
C MET A 82 -14.81 9.97 11.05
N ASN A 83 -13.95 9.09 10.54
CA ASN A 83 -14.24 7.65 10.44
C ASN A 83 -13.90 6.87 11.73
N TYR A 84 -13.21 7.50 12.67
CA TYR A 84 -12.81 6.89 13.95
C TYR A 84 -13.58 7.51 15.10
N LYS A 85 -14.28 6.66 15.88
CA LYS A 85 -15.15 7.10 16.98
C LYS A 85 -14.45 8.04 17.96
N LYS A 86 -13.24 7.69 18.40
CA LYS A 86 -12.45 8.53 19.33
C LYS A 86 -12.16 9.91 18.74
N HIS A 87 -11.78 9.97 17.45
CA HIS A 87 -11.54 11.24 16.77
C HIS A 87 -12.81 12.11 16.69
N VAL A 88 -13.96 11.50 16.46
CA VAL A 88 -15.25 12.21 16.47
C VAL A 88 -15.57 12.77 17.86
N GLU A 89 -15.30 11.99 18.92
CA GLU A 89 -15.48 12.42 20.31
C GLU A 89 -14.57 13.61 20.64
N GLU A 90 -13.28 13.52 20.28
CA GLU A 90 -12.30 14.62 20.46
C GLU A 90 -12.72 15.91 19.74
N LEU A 91 -13.26 15.80 18.52
CA LEU A 91 -13.76 16.96 17.77
C LEU A 91 -14.97 17.60 18.44
N LYS A 92 -15.93 16.80 18.96
CA LYS A 92 -17.08 17.27 19.70
C LYS A 92 -16.67 18.00 20.99
N ASP A 93 -15.72 17.46 21.73
CA ASP A 93 -15.20 18.05 22.95
C ASP A 93 -14.52 19.42 22.69
N LYS A 94 -13.92 19.58 21.50
CA LYS A 94 -13.38 20.86 21.02
C LYS A 94 -14.41 21.81 20.40
N GLY A 95 -15.70 21.44 20.43
CA GLY A 95 -16.80 22.27 19.92
C GLY A 95 -16.97 22.25 18.40
N PHE A 96 -16.33 21.30 17.69
CA PHE A 96 -16.55 21.15 16.26
C PHE A 96 -17.86 20.42 15.97
N GLN A 97 -18.59 20.91 14.97
CA GLN A 97 -19.76 20.18 14.45
C GLN A 97 -19.31 18.97 13.67
N THR A 98 -19.91 17.82 13.98
CA THR A 98 -19.70 16.58 13.25
C THR A 98 -20.77 16.40 12.20
N SER A 99 -20.44 15.86 11.05
CA SER A 99 -21.38 15.58 9.98
C SER A 99 -22.12 14.26 10.22
N ASP A 100 -23.41 14.24 9.92
CA ASP A 100 -24.21 13.01 9.85
C ASP A 100 -23.96 12.20 8.57
N TYR A 101 -23.24 12.77 7.62
CA TYR A 101 -22.90 12.16 6.35
C TYR A 101 -21.41 11.85 6.27
N GLN A 102 -21.05 10.92 5.41
CA GLN A 102 -19.65 10.61 5.11
C GLN A 102 -18.96 11.84 4.48
N VAL A 103 -17.84 12.25 5.06
CA VAL A 103 -17.01 13.34 4.57
C VAL A 103 -15.81 12.74 3.84
N TRP A 104 -15.84 12.77 2.53
CA TRP A 104 -14.74 12.31 1.69
C TRP A 104 -13.80 13.47 1.35
N PHE A 105 -12.51 13.21 1.40
CA PHE A 105 -11.50 14.16 0.95
C PHE A 105 -10.48 13.48 0.06
N ASN A 106 -9.89 14.26 -0.84
CA ASN A 106 -8.89 13.79 -1.76
C ASN A 106 -7.49 14.04 -1.18
N LYS A 107 -6.64 13.03 -1.23
CA LYS A 107 -5.20 13.16 -0.99
C LYS A 107 -4.47 13.19 -2.33
N GLN A 108 -3.39 13.97 -2.43
CA GLN A 108 -2.55 13.92 -3.60
C GLN A 108 -1.92 12.54 -3.73
N VAL A 109 -1.88 11.99 -4.93
CA VAL A 109 -1.27 10.67 -5.19
C VAL A 109 0.24 10.65 -4.89
N THR A 110 0.86 11.83 -4.86
CA THR A 110 2.26 12.02 -4.46
C THR A 110 2.51 11.86 -2.96
N CYS A 111 1.44 11.79 -2.13
CA CYS A 111 1.56 11.49 -0.69
C CYS A 111 1.73 9.99 -0.40
N VAL A 112 1.71 9.14 -1.42
CA VAL A 112 1.95 7.70 -1.24
C VAL A 112 3.39 7.48 -0.81
N ASN A 113 3.57 6.80 0.31
CA ASN A 113 4.87 6.51 0.89
C ASN A 113 4.96 5.04 1.30
N GLY A 114 6.15 4.50 1.38
CA GLY A 114 6.40 3.14 1.85
C GLY A 114 6.11 2.99 3.35
N PRO A 115 5.85 1.77 3.84
CA PRO A 115 5.44 1.53 5.22
C PRO A 115 6.52 1.88 6.26
N PHE A 116 7.78 1.89 5.85
CA PHE A 116 8.94 2.18 6.71
C PHE A 116 9.74 3.40 6.25
N SER A 117 9.29 4.08 5.20
CA SER A 117 9.94 5.29 4.71
C SER A 117 9.68 6.48 5.64
N PRO A 118 10.63 7.38 5.84
CA PRO A 118 10.43 8.56 6.67
C PRO A 118 9.36 9.47 6.07
N ILE A 119 8.61 10.14 6.94
CA ILE A 119 7.73 11.23 6.55
C ILE A 119 8.52 12.53 6.72
N GLU A 120 8.74 13.24 5.62
CA GLU A 120 9.48 14.49 5.64
C GLU A 120 8.59 15.63 6.14
N LYS A 121 9.00 16.26 7.26
CA LYS A 121 8.36 17.48 7.74
C LYS A 121 8.66 18.65 6.80
N PRO A 122 7.66 19.35 6.28
CA PRO A 122 7.90 20.52 5.44
C PRO A 122 8.58 21.65 6.24
N ARG A 123 9.54 22.34 5.61
CA ARG A 123 10.28 23.43 6.26
C ARG A 123 9.42 24.67 6.56
N VAL A 124 8.29 24.78 5.90
CA VAL A 124 7.40 25.97 5.97
C VAL A 124 6.37 25.87 7.09
N SER A 125 6.28 24.76 7.81
CA SER A 125 5.31 24.59 8.90
C SER A 125 5.91 23.81 10.07
N ASP A 126 5.59 24.25 11.27
CA ASP A 126 5.90 23.52 12.51
C ASP A 126 4.76 22.60 12.96
N ALA A 127 3.60 22.69 12.34
CA ALA A 127 2.47 21.82 12.52
C ALA A 127 2.43 20.76 11.41
N LEU A 128 2.55 19.50 11.81
CA LEU A 128 2.40 18.34 10.94
C LEU A 128 1.25 17.50 11.49
N ASP A 129 0.20 17.37 10.69
CA ASP A 129 -0.97 16.52 10.96
C ASP A 129 -0.93 15.24 10.14
#